data_8920f6b775adb0a00d4a6b34924242b1
#
_entry.id   8920f6b775adb0a00d4a6b34924242b1
#
_cell.length_a   1.000
_cell.length_b   1.000
_cell.length_c   1.000
_cell.angle_alpha   90.00
_cell.angle_beta   90.00
_cell.angle_gamma   90.00
#
_symmetry.space_group_name_H-M   'P 1'
#
loop_
_entity.id
_entity.type
_entity.pdbx_description
1 polymer ?
#
loop_
_entity_poly.entity_id
_entity_poly.type
_entity_poly.pdbx_seq_one_letter_code
_entity_poly.pdbx_strand_id
1 'polypeptide(L)'
;MKRMNYIKSLCFSAVIAGLGSMVSCGDAKYDTLDTHAYIEEALSSTSQKVTVQATGESFTTLNVHLSNLSSTDNHYKLVTDQSVLDTYNHINGTGYIMLPEDYYTLPETITVKAGQYAADALSIAL
;
A
#
# COMPACT_ATOMS: atom_id res chain seq x y z
N MET A 1 -60.62 23.42 -3.63
CA MET A 1 -59.71 23.76 -2.52
C MET A 1 -59.00 22.54 -1.91
N LYS A 2 -59.62 21.44 -1.74
CA LYS A 2 -58.95 20.23 -1.19
C LYS A 2 -57.82 19.68 -2.06
N ARG A 3 -57.89 19.83 -3.36
CA ARG A 3 -56.85 19.34 -4.29
C ARG A 3 -55.53 20.10 -4.26
N MET A 4 -55.56 21.38 -3.98
CA MET A 4 -54.35 22.21 -3.91
C MET A 4 -53.50 21.92 -2.69
N ASN A 5 -54.15 21.51 -1.57
CA ASN A 5 -53.42 21.15 -0.35
C ASN A 5 -52.65 19.83 -0.49
N TYR A 6 -53.18 18.86 -1.27
CA TYR A 6 -52.51 17.62 -1.53
C TYR A 6 -51.27 17.80 -2.40
N ILE A 7 -51.35 18.67 -3.43
CA ILE A 7 -50.21 18.94 -4.31
C ILE A 7 -49.09 19.64 -3.52
N LYS A 8 -49.41 20.58 -2.66
CA LYS A 8 -48.41 21.24 -1.80
C LYS A 8 -47.77 20.26 -0.81
N SER A 9 -48.54 19.35 -0.25
CA SER A 9 -48.02 18.31 0.65
C SER A 9 -47.15 17.31 -0.08
N LEU A 10 -47.51 16.91 -1.33
CA LEU A 10 -46.72 16.00 -2.13
C LEU A 10 -45.39 16.63 -2.57
N CYS A 11 -45.40 17.90 -2.99
CA CYS A 11 -44.18 18.61 -3.36
C CYS A 11 -43.22 18.77 -2.17
N PHE A 12 -43.78 19.03 -0.99
CA PHE A 12 -42.96 19.16 0.20
C PHE A 12 -42.33 17.84 0.65
N SER A 13 -43.09 16.75 0.55
CA SER A 13 -42.58 15.39 0.85
C SER A 13 -41.53 14.94 -0.15
N ALA A 14 -41.66 15.28 -1.44
CA ALA A 14 -40.67 14.97 -2.46
C ALA A 14 -39.36 15.75 -2.26
N VAL A 15 -39.43 17.00 -1.81
CA VAL A 15 -38.26 17.83 -1.51
C VAL A 15 -37.48 17.28 -0.32
N ILE A 16 -38.18 16.83 0.72
CA ILE A 16 -37.55 16.24 1.92
C ILE A 16 -36.88 14.90 1.57
N ALA A 17 -37.54 14.08 0.74
CA ALA A 17 -36.97 12.82 0.27
C ALA A 17 -35.72 13.03 -0.62
N GLY A 18 -35.74 14.07 -1.46
CA GLY A 18 -34.59 14.46 -2.28
C GLY A 18 -33.40 14.97 -1.48
N LEU A 19 -33.65 15.74 -0.42
CA LEU A 19 -32.60 16.22 0.48
C LEU A 19 -32.01 15.08 1.34
N GLY A 20 -32.82 14.12 1.76
CA GLY A 20 -32.36 12.97 2.51
C GLY A 20 -31.41 12.07 1.69
N SER A 21 -31.67 11.89 0.39
CA SER A 21 -30.78 11.13 -0.47
C SER A 21 -29.46 11.85 -0.80
N MET A 22 -29.42 13.16 -0.79
CA MET A 22 -28.16 13.91 -0.96
C MET A 22 -27.28 13.85 0.29
N VAL A 23 -27.86 13.80 1.48
CA VAL A 23 -27.10 13.64 2.73
C VAL A 23 -26.49 12.22 2.83
N SER A 24 -27.16 11.22 2.29
CA SER A 24 -26.64 9.83 2.19
C SER A 24 -25.42 9.70 1.26
N CYS A 25 -25.32 10.51 0.21
CA CYS A 25 -24.14 10.53 -0.65
C CYS A 25 -22.95 11.29 -0.03
N GLY A 26 -23.18 12.15 0.95
CA GLY A 26 -22.12 12.88 1.67
C GLY A 26 -21.46 12.03 2.76
N ASP A 27 -22.12 10.97 3.22
CA ASP A 27 -21.58 10.01 4.18
C ASP A 27 -20.90 8.80 3.55
N ALA A 28 -20.81 8.72 2.23
CA ALA A 28 -19.79 7.92 1.58
C ALA A 28 -18.43 8.59 1.84
N LYS A 29 -18.06 8.73 3.11
CA LYS A 29 -16.67 8.84 3.50
C LYS A 29 -16.04 7.60 2.88
N TYR A 30 -15.22 7.83 1.86
CA TYR A 30 -14.22 6.84 1.51
C TYR A 30 -13.57 6.49 2.84
N ASP A 31 -13.82 5.30 3.36
CA ASP A 31 -13.02 4.77 4.44
C ASP A 31 -11.60 5.09 4.05
N THR A 32 -10.91 5.83 4.89
CA THR A 32 -9.52 6.16 4.65
C THR A 32 -8.85 4.82 4.43
N LEU A 33 -8.52 4.53 3.17
CA LEU A 33 -7.84 3.30 2.82
C LEU A 33 -6.70 3.16 3.81
N ASP A 34 -6.65 2.04 4.51
CA ASP A 34 -5.59 1.77 5.46
C ASP A 34 -4.25 2.10 4.83
N THR A 35 -3.37 2.73 5.60
CA THR A 35 -2.04 3.06 5.12
C THR A 35 -1.24 1.77 4.96
N HIS A 36 -0.93 1.43 3.73
CA HIS A 36 -0.12 0.26 3.40
C HIS A 36 1.29 0.68 3.01
N ALA A 37 2.27 -0.07 3.47
CA ALA A 37 3.64 0.05 2.99
C ALA A 37 3.84 -0.87 1.78
N TYR A 38 4.60 -0.40 0.81
CA TYR A 38 4.99 -1.18 -0.37
C TYR A 38 6.42 -0.86 -0.78
N ILE A 39 7.03 -1.78 -1.52
CA ILE A 39 8.34 -1.60 -2.13
C ILE A 39 8.12 -1.03 -3.54
N GLU A 40 8.71 0.14 -3.83
CA GLU A 40 8.49 0.85 -5.10
C GLU A 40 8.90 0.00 -6.30
N GLU A 41 10.02 -0.70 -6.21
CA GLU A 41 10.54 -1.55 -7.28
C GLU A 41 9.57 -2.68 -7.64
N ALA A 42 8.77 -3.16 -6.68
CA ALA A 42 7.79 -4.20 -6.89
C ALA A 42 6.57 -3.76 -7.72
N LEU A 43 6.34 -2.46 -7.88
CA LEU A 43 5.26 -1.93 -8.73
C LEU A 43 5.51 -2.18 -10.22
N SER A 44 6.77 -2.16 -10.64
CA SER A 44 7.17 -2.36 -12.04
C SER A 44 7.53 -3.80 -12.36
N SER A 45 8.06 -4.54 -11.40
CA SER A 45 8.46 -5.94 -11.57
C SER A 45 8.49 -6.67 -10.23
N THR A 46 7.98 -7.89 -10.21
CA THR A 46 8.08 -8.78 -9.05
C THR A 46 9.47 -9.41 -8.90
N SER A 47 10.38 -9.18 -9.84
CA SER A 47 11.76 -9.63 -9.76
C SER A 47 12.72 -8.53 -10.21
N GLN A 48 13.80 -8.37 -9.47
CA GLN A 48 14.90 -7.46 -9.77
C GLN A 48 16.19 -8.27 -9.92
N LYS A 49 16.93 -8.03 -11.00
CA LYS A 49 18.25 -8.62 -11.18
C LYS A 49 19.31 -7.76 -10.50
N VAL A 50 20.08 -8.36 -9.63
CA VAL A 50 21.22 -7.73 -8.99
C VAL A 50 22.48 -8.45 -9.45
N THR A 51 23.48 -7.68 -9.87
CA THR A 51 24.79 -8.21 -10.22
C THR A 51 25.68 -8.19 -8.98
N VAL A 52 26.05 -9.37 -8.53
CA VAL A 52 26.97 -9.54 -7.40
C VAL A 52 28.40 -9.66 -7.93
N GLN A 53 29.32 -8.91 -7.35
CA GLN A 53 30.72 -8.97 -7.72
C GLN A 53 31.40 -10.21 -7.10
N ALA A 54 32.33 -10.80 -7.80
CA ALA A 54 33.06 -11.98 -7.31
C ALA A 54 33.97 -11.66 -6.11
N THR A 55 34.36 -10.42 -5.93
CA THR A 55 35.18 -9.95 -4.81
C THR A 55 34.69 -8.58 -4.34
N GLY A 56 34.65 -8.39 -3.02
CA GLY A 56 34.16 -7.17 -2.40
C GLY A 56 32.67 -7.23 -2.08
N GLU A 57 32.14 -6.16 -1.53
CA GLU A 57 30.74 -6.03 -1.19
C GLU A 57 29.92 -5.55 -2.40
N SER A 58 28.76 -6.12 -2.55
CA SER A 58 27.75 -5.68 -3.50
C SER A 58 26.56 -5.12 -2.75
N PHE A 59 25.89 -4.13 -3.33
CA PHE A 59 24.71 -3.52 -2.72
C PHE A 59 23.56 -3.48 -3.69
N THR A 60 22.36 -3.63 -3.15
CA THR A 60 21.12 -3.31 -3.86
C THR A 60 20.32 -2.31 -3.04
N THR A 61 19.54 -1.49 -3.71
CA THR A 61 18.72 -0.46 -3.06
C THR A 61 17.26 -0.84 -3.17
N LEU A 62 16.53 -0.67 -2.08
CA LEU A 62 15.08 -0.77 -2.04
C LEU A 62 14.48 0.53 -1.49
N ASN A 63 13.34 0.91 -2.03
CA ASN A 63 12.59 2.09 -1.59
C ASN A 63 11.23 1.66 -1.04
N VAL A 64 10.98 2.02 0.23
CA VAL A 64 9.71 1.73 0.91
C VAL A 64 8.85 2.98 0.94
N HIS A 65 7.65 2.86 0.41
CA HIS A 65 6.66 3.93 0.30
C HIS A 65 5.38 3.58 1.06
N LEU A 66 4.61 4.61 1.39
CA LEU A 66 3.27 4.49 1.93
C LEU A 66 2.23 4.86 0.88
N SER A 67 1.11 4.15 0.91
CA SER A 67 -0.06 4.47 0.06
C SER A 67 -0.72 5.80 0.44
N ASN A 68 -0.63 6.20 1.71
CA ASN A 68 -1.19 7.44 2.24
C ASN A 68 -0.24 8.09 3.23
N LEU A 69 -0.34 9.42 3.38
CA LEU A 69 0.37 10.14 4.44
C LEU A 69 -0.14 9.72 5.82
N SER A 70 0.78 9.50 6.73
CA SER A 70 0.49 9.27 8.14
C SER A 70 0.85 10.49 8.97
N SER A 71 0.08 10.76 10.00
CA SER A 71 0.36 11.80 10.99
C SER A 71 1.35 11.36 12.08
N THR A 72 1.73 10.09 12.07
CA THR A 72 2.67 9.49 13.02
C THR A 72 3.77 8.75 12.27
N ASP A 73 4.88 8.52 12.94
CA ASP A 73 5.95 7.65 12.41
C ASP A 73 5.44 6.22 12.27
N ASN A 74 5.77 5.59 11.15
CA ASN A 74 5.44 4.19 10.88
C ASN A 74 6.74 3.38 10.81
N HIS A 75 6.73 2.26 11.52
CA HIS A 75 7.87 1.36 11.61
C HIS A 75 7.55 0.03 10.96
N TYR A 76 8.44 -0.42 10.09
CA TYR A 76 8.31 -1.68 9.36
C TYR A 76 9.56 -2.53 9.52
N LYS A 77 9.41 -3.80 9.27
CA LYS A 77 10.52 -4.75 9.20
C LYS A 77 10.50 -5.43 7.84
N LEU A 78 11.64 -5.47 7.19
CA LEU A 78 11.83 -6.28 6.00
C LEU A 78 12.11 -7.73 6.42
N VAL A 79 11.37 -8.66 5.87
CA VAL A 79 11.53 -10.09 6.16
C VAL A 79 11.58 -10.89 4.87
N THR A 80 12.26 -12.00 4.89
CA THR A 80 12.24 -13.00 3.83
C THR A 80 11.14 -14.02 4.11
N ASP A 81 10.46 -14.51 3.06
CA ASP A 81 9.39 -15.48 3.19
C ASP A 81 9.52 -16.55 2.11
N GLN A 82 9.80 -17.78 2.53
CA GLN A 82 9.95 -18.93 1.63
C GLN A 82 8.66 -19.22 0.86
N SER A 83 7.50 -19.04 1.46
CA SER A 83 6.21 -19.32 0.83
C SER A 83 5.93 -18.37 -0.36
N VAL A 84 6.39 -17.13 -0.26
CA VAL A 84 6.30 -16.15 -1.35
C VAL A 84 7.19 -16.57 -2.51
N LEU A 85 8.42 -17.02 -2.23
CA LEU A 85 9.33 -17.52 -3.24
C LEU A 85 8.80 -18.78 -3.93
N ASP A 86 8.25 -19.72 -3.18
CA ASP A 86 7.66 -20.94 -3.71
C ASP A 86 6.47 -20.64 -4.63
N THR A 87 5.61 -19.71 -4.22
CA THR A 87 4.49 -19.23 -5.02
C THR A 87 4.98 -18.57 -6.32
N TYR A 88 5.99 -17.72 -6.24
CA TYR A 88 6.60 -17.10 -7.42
C TYR A 88 7.16 -18.14 -8.39
N ASN A 89 7.92 -19.12 -7.88
CA ASN A 89 8.48 -20.20 -8.68
C ASN A 89 7.39 -21.01 -9.38
N HIS A 90 6.31 -21.31 -8.66
CA HIS A 90 5.19 -22.08 -9.22
C HIS A 90 4.50 -21.32 -10.37
N ILE A 91 4.21 -20.04 -10.16
CA ILE A 91 3.50 -19.21 -11.16
C ILE A 91 4.36 -18.98 -12.40
N ASN A 92 5.66 -18.77 -12.22
CA ASN A 92 6.57 -18.39 -13.31
C ASN A 92 7.36 -19.57 -13.90
N GLY A 93 7.18 -20.78 -13.36
CA GLY A 93 7.94 -21.95 -13.80
C GLY A 93 9.44 -21.83 -13.57
N THR A 94 9.83 -21.15 -12.49
CA THR A 94 11.24 -20.93 -12.11
C THR A 94 11.65 -21.83 -10.97
N GLY A 95 12.96 -21.94 -10.71
CA GLY A 95 13.54 -22.77 -9.65
C GLY A 95 14.48 -21.94 -8.76
N TYR A 96 14.12 -20.71 -8.42
CA TYR A 96 14.92 -19.88 -7.53
C TYR A 96 14.95 -20.47 -6.13
N ILE A 97 16.09 -20.32 -5.46
CA ILE A 97 16.29 -20.75 -4.08
C ILE A 97 16.47 -19.52 -3.19
N MET A 98 16.05 -19.66 -1.93
CA MET A 98 16.30 -18.62 -0.93
C MET A 98 17.79 -18.47 -0.69
N LEU A 99 18.28 -17.23 -0.75
CA LEU A 99 19.66 -16.93 -0.39
C LEU A 99 19.83 -17.14 1.13
N PRO A 100 20.87 -17.89 1.56
CA PRO A 100 21.13 -18.06 2.99
C PRO A 100 21.41 -16.74 3.68
N GLU A 101 21.00 -16.61 4.94
CA GLU A 101 21.09 -15.37 5.72
C GLU A 101 22.52 -14.85 5.88
N ASP A 102 23.52 -15.71 5.81
CA ASP A 102 24.93 -15.32 5.88
C ASP A 102 25.43 -14.50 4.67
N TYR A 103 24.64 -14.43 3.61
CA TYR A 103 25.01 -13.75 2.37
C TYR A 103 24.35 -12.39 2.19
N TYR A 104 23.56 -11.92 3.13
CA TYR A 104 22.95 -10.60 3.06
C TYR A 104 22.70 -10.01 4.43
N THR A 105 22.57 -8.69 4.48
CA THR A 105 22.20 -7.97 5.73
C THR A 105 20.97 -7.12 5.45
N LEU A 106 19.90 -7.34 6.23
CA LEU A 106 18.70 -6.52 6.21
C LEU A 106 18.72 -5.49 7.33
N PRO A 107 18.16 -4.29 7.12
CA PRO A 107 17.98 -3.32 8.19
C PRO A 107 17.00 -3.86 9.24
N GLU A 108 17.25 -3.62 10.51
CA GLU A 108 16.39 -4.06 11.61
C GLU A 108 15.01 -3.37 11.58
N THR A 109 15.00 -2.10 11.25
CA THR A 109 13.78 -1.29 11.23
C THR A 109 13.83 -0.28 10.11
N ILE A 110 12.71 -0.14 9.42
CA ILE A 110 12.47 0.86 8.39
C ILE A 110 11.47 1.85 8.95
N THR A 111 11.81 3.13 8.96
CA THR A 111 10.92 4.18 9.49
C THR A 111 10.53 5.14 8.37
N VAL A 112 9.23 5.27 8.18
CA VAL A 112 8.64 6.37 7.40
C VAL A 112 8.14 7.42 8.40
N LYS A 113 8.74 8.58 8.38
CA LYS A 113 8.41 9.66 9.32
C LYS A 113 7.04 10.26 9.05
N ALA A 114 6.42 10.80 10.08
CA ALA A 114 5.17 11.52 9.98
C ALA A 114 5.23 12.58 8.86
N GLY A 115 4.19 12.65 8.04
CA GLY A 115 4.09 13.59 6.93
C GLY A 115 4.94 13.26 5.72
N GLN A 116 5.58 12.09 5.67
CA GLN A 116 6.35 11.62 4.52
C GLN A 116 5.69 10.40 3.87
N TYR A 117 5.90 10.25 2.56
CA TYR A 117 5.42 9.10 1.79
C TYR A 117 6.46 7.97 1.69
N ALA A 118 7.72 8.26 1.98
CA ALA A 118 8.80 7.31 1.78
C ALA A 118 9.76 7.30 2.97
N ALA A 119 10.35 6.13 3.23
CA ALA A 119 11.54 6.00 4.04
C ALA A 119 12.78 6.44 3.26
N ASP A 120 13.89 6.65 3.98
CA ASP A 120 15.19 6.76 3.32
C ASP A 120 15.50 5.48 2.54
N ALA A 121 16.17 5.62 1.41
CA ALA A 121 16.53 4.47 0.57
C ALA A 121 17.35 3.45 1.36
N LEU A 122 16.92 2.18 1.29
CA LEU A 122 17.57 1.08 1.99
C LEU A 122 18.69 0.51 1.13
N SER A 123 19.89 0.45 1.66
CA SER A 123 21.01 -0.24 1.04
C SER A 123 21.17 -1.62 1.67
N ILE A 124 20.99 -2.67 0.86
CA ILE A 124 21.14 -4.06 1.29
C ILE A 124 22.48 -4.56 0.79
N ALA A 125 23.33 -4.95 1.74
CA ALA A 125 24.60 -5.59 1.44
C ALA A 125 24.40 -7.06 1.07
N LEU A 126 25.14 -7.52 0.06
CA LEU A 126 25.13 -8.88 -0.51
C LEU A 126 26.52 -9.45 -0.52
#